data_294a0c9208dbbef9ca88ba364b85e60e
#
_entry.id   294a0c9208dbbef9ca88ba364b85e60e
#
_cell.length_a   1.000
_cell.length_b   1.000
_cell.length_c   1.000
_cell.angle_alpha   90.00
_cell.angle_beta   90.00
_cell.angle_gamma   90.00
#
_symmetry.space_group_name_H-M   'P 1'
#
loop_
_entity.id
_entity.type
_entity.pdbx_description
1 polymer ?
#
loop_
_entity_poly.entity_id
_entity_poly.type
_entity_poly.pdbx_seq_one_letter_code
_entity_poly.pdbx_strand_id
1 'polypeptide(L)'
;MENELVETPRKRRDRLYIIAEILVIAKDGSLKTQIMYRANLSFAQLNEYLNFLLKRELLKVNAENKKTFYKTTSKGVKYLENYEEISNLLRKGKGNPVKANSPIFWLRRTP
;
A
#
# COMPACT_ATOMS: atom_id res chain seq x y z
N MET A 1 -9.14 18.41 -20.54
CA MET A 1 -8.92 18.13 -20.39
C MET A 1 -8.60 17.38 -20.26
N GLU A 2 -8.63 17.07 -20.09
CA GLU A 2 -8.31 16.46 -20.03
C GLU A 2 -7.65 15.90 -19.69
N ASN A 3 -7.44 15.90 -19.58
CA ASN A 3 -6.76 15.39 -19.25
C ASN A 3 -6.23 15.02 -18.25
N GLU A 4 -6.61 15.30 -17.61
CA GLU A 4 -6.09 15.16 -16.47
C GLU A 4 -6.11 13.81 -16.07
N LEU A 5 -6.94 13.16 -16.28
CA LEU A 5 -7.03 11.87 -15.92
C LEU A 5 -5.93 11.16 -16.44
N VAL A 6 -5.61 11.43 -17.48
CA VAL A 6 -4.58 10.80 -18.08
C VAL A 6 -3.31 11.17 -17.72
N GLU A 7 -3.20 12.26 -17.25
CA GLU A 7 -2.02 12.72 -16.98
C GLU A 7 -1.12 11.96 -16.35
N THR A 8 -0.29 11.93 -15.87
CA THR A 8 0.74 11.35 -15.27
C THR A 8 0.36 10.58 -14.13
N PRO A 9 0.14 9.40 -14.25
CA PRO A 9 -0.21 8.54 -13.18
C PRO A 9 0.74 8.60 -12.03
N ARG A 10 1.98 8.73 -12.26
CA ARG A 10 2.89 8.75 -11.18
C ARG A 10 2.71 9.91 -10.26
N LYS A 11 2.08 10.94 -10.68
CA LYS A 11 1.91 12.03 -9.84
C LYS A 11 0.65 11.91 -9.13
N ARG A 12 -0.26 11.13 -9.56
CA ARG A 12 -1.52 11.05 -8.94
C ARG A 12 -1.71 9.77 -8.25
N ARG A 13 -1.02 9.52 -7.26
CA ARG A 13 -1.24 8.33 -6.48
C ARG A 13 -2.44 8.61 -5.60
N ASP A 14 -3.52 7.88 -5.78
CA ASP A 14 -4.70 8.13 -4.97
C ASP A 14 -4.56 7.42 -3.64
N ARG A 15 -5.50 7.67 -2.75
CA ARG A 15 -5.44 7.11 -1.41
C ARG A 15 -5.45 5.60 -1.38
N LEU A 16 -6.24 4.99 -2.22
CA LEU A 16 -6.33 3.54 -2.22
C LEU A 16 -5.00 2.92 -2.61
N TYR A 17 -4.34 3.54 -3.57
CA TYR A 17 -3.04 3.06 -4.01
C TYR A 17 -2.00 3.22 -2.91
N ILE A 18 -1.98 4.37 -2.26
CA ILE A 18 -1.02 4.62 -1.20
C ILE A 18 -1.22 3.66 -0.04
N ILE A 19 -2.46 3.39 0.31
CA ILE A 19 -2.77 2.44 1.36
C ILE A 19 -2.23 1.06 0.97
N ALA A 20 -2.47 0.65 -0.28
CA ALA A 20 -1.99 -0.64 -0.73
C ALA A 20 -0.47 -0.71 -0.65
N GLU A 21 0.19 0.36 -1.03
CA GLU A 21 1.63 0.42 -0.98
C GLU A 21 2.15 0.25 0.45
N ILE A 22 1.55 0.96 1.38
CA ILE A 22 1.95 0.85 2.78
C ILE A 22 1.75 -0.56 3.29
N LEU A 23 0.64 -1.18 2.95
CA LEU A 23 0.35 -2.52 3.42
C LEU A 23 1.32 -3.56 2.85
N VAL A 24 1.77 -3.37 1.63
CA VAL A 24 2.75 -4.27 1.06
C VAL A 24 4.10 -4.09 1.76
N ILE A 25 4.50 -2.86 1.98
CA ILE A 25 5.76 -2.59 2.63
C ILE A 25 5.77 -3.15 4.06
N ALA A 26 4.65 -3.07 4.73
CA ALA A 26 4.56 -3.52 6.11
C ALA A 26 4.18 -4.99 6.26
N LYS A 27 4.12 -5.72 5.17
CA LYS A 27 3.69 -7.09 5.22
C LYS A 27 4.40 -7.92 6.27
N ASP A 28 5.68 -7.84 6.32
CA ASP A 28 6.45 -8.62 7.28
C ASP A 28 6.97 -7.79 8.46
N GLY A 29 6.47 -6.60 8.59
CA GLY A 29 6.89 -5.73 9.67
C GLY A 29 7.90 -4.71 9.18
N SER A 30 7.65 -3.45 9.40
CA SER A 30 8.56 -2.39 8.99
C SER A 30 8.58 -1.26 9.98
N LEU A 31 9.69 -0.59 10.06
CA LEU A 31 9.80 0.59 10.88
C LEU A 31 9.12 1.74 10.18
N LYS A 32 8.70 2.71 10.96
CA LYS A 32 8.03 3.88 10.41
C LYS A 32 8.86 4.58 9.35
N THR A 33 10.15 4.73 9.60
CA THR A 33 11.01 5.42 8.65
C THR A 33 11.14 4.64 7.35
N GLN A 34 11.12 3.31 7.42
CA GLN A 34 11.19 2.52 6.21
C GLN A 34 9.93 2.71 5.36
N ILE A 35 8.79 2.76 6.02
CA ILE A 35 7.55 2.97 5.30
C ILE A 35 7.56 4.36 4.65
N MET A 36 8.04 5.35 5.39
CA MET A 36 8.08 6.71 4.88
C MET A 36 8.90 6.80 3.62
N TYR A 37 10.09 6.24 3.67
CA TYR A 37 10.95 6.28 2.54
C TYR A 37 10.42 5.50 1.37
N ARG A 38 10.00 4.27 1.58
CA ARG A 38 9.59 3.42 0.48
C ARG A 38 8.26 3.83 -0.14
N ALA A 39 7.37 4.42 0.65
CA ALA A 39 6.11 4.88 0.13
C ALA A 39 6.19 6.33 -0.34
N ASN A 40 7.36 6.94 -0.14
CA ASN A 40 7.59 8.30 -0.58
C ASN A 40 6.55 9.27 -0.01
N LEU A 41 6.42 9.28 1.29
CA LEU A 41 5.46 10.15 1.96
C LEU A 41 6.17 11.11 2.89
N SER A 42 5.57 12.25 3.13
CA SER A 42 6.11 13.15 4.11
C SER A 42 5.77 12.58 5.47
N PHE A 43 6.42 13.07 6.50
CA PHE A 43 6.17 12.58 7.84
C PHE A 43 4.72 12.81 8.24
N ALA A 44 4.17 13.96 7.91
CA ALA A 44 2.79 14.27 8.24
C ALA A 44 1.81 13.35 7.51
N GLN A 45 2.06 13.10 6.24
CA GLN A 45 1.20 12.21 5.48
C GLN A 45 1.26 10.80 6.04
N LEU A 46 2.45 10.34 6.34
CA LEU A 46 2.62 9.01 6.87
C LEU A 46 1.84 8.86 8.17
N ASN A 47 1.93 9.82 9.06
CA ASN A 47 1.23 9.74 10.32
C ASN A 47 -0.27 9.66 10.13
N GLU A 48 -0.78 10.39 9.17
CA GLU A 48 -2.21 10.34 8.90
C GLU A 48 -2.61 8.96 8.41
N TYR A 49 -1.85 8.40 7.50
CA TYR A 49 -2.16 7.08 6.98
C TYR A 49 -2.02 6.02 8.05
N LEU A 50 -0.98 6.10 8.86
CA LEU A 50 -0.78 5.09 9.90
C LEU A 50 -1.92 5.12 10.91
N ASN A 51 -2.34 6.29 11.32
CA ASN A 51 -3.44 6.39 12.26
C ASN A 51 -4.71 5.83 11.67
N PHE A 52 -4.95 6.13 10.41
CA PHE A 52 -6.13 5.64 9.73
C PHE A 52 -6.12 4.12 9.66
N LEU A 53 -4.99 3.55 9.27
CA LEU A 53 -4.89 2.12 9.10
C LEU A 53 -4.92 1.35 10.43
N LEU A 54 -4.35 1.93 11.47
CA LEU A 54 -4.39 1.31 12.76
C LEU A 54 -5.80 1.30 13.32
N LYS A 55 -6.52 2.38 13.15
CA LYS A 55 -7.86 2.44 13.62
C LYS A 55 -8.76 1.44 12.93
N ARG A 56 -8.50 1.15 11.71
CA ARG A 56 -9.31 0.21 10.97
C ARG A 56 -8.75 -1.20 11.04
N GLU A 57 -7.70 -1.37 11.82
CA GLU A 57 -7.10 -2.68 12.01
C GLU A 57 -6.54 -3.31 10.75
N LEU A 58 -6.11 -2.47 9.83
CA LEU A 58 -5.43 -2.97 8.64
C LEU A 58 -3.94 -3.11 8.92
N LEU A 59 -3.46 -2.39 9.93
CA LEU A 59 -2.10 -2.51 10.41
C LEU A 59 -2.15 -2.74 11.91
N LYS A 60 -1.10 -3.34 12.45
CA LYS A 60 -0.97 -3.46 13.87
C LYS A 60 0.44 -3.08 14.26
N VAL A 61 0.66 -2.79 15.52
CA VAL A 61 1.94 -2.35 16.00
C VAL A 61 2.55 -3.41 16.89
N ASN A 62 3.81 -3.72 16.66
CA ASN A 62 4.53 -4.65 17.50
C ASN A 62 5.78 -3.95 18.01
N ALA A 63 6.08 -4.12 19.26
CA ALA A 63 7.29 -3.54 19.81
C ALA A 63 8.28 -4.66 20.07
N GLU A 64 9.51 -4.48 19.59
CA GLU A 64 10.50 -5.48 19.76
C GLU A 64 11.84 -4.84 19.91
N ASN A 65 12.61 -5.17 20.91
CA ASN A 65 13.91 -4.58 21.16
C ASN A 65 13.87 -3.06 21.13
N LYS A 66 12.87 -2.51 21.81
CA LYS A 66 12.73 -1.09 21.90
C LYS A 66 12.44 -0.41 20.58
N LYS A 67 12.05 -1.15 19.58
CA LYS A 67 11.69 -0.57 18.31
C LYS A 67 10.24 -0.89 18.03
N THR A 68 9.59 -0.03 17.30
CA THR A 68 8.19 -0.21 16.95
C THR A 68 8.07 -0.59 15.49
N PHE A 69 7.44 -1.72 15.24
CA PHE A 69 7.22 -2.17 13.89
C PHE A 69 5.74 -2.13 13.55
N TYR A 70 5.45 -1.80 12.33
CA TYR A 70 4.07 -1.81 11.84
C TYR A 70 3.93 -3.00 10.92
N LYS A 71 2.92 -3.79 11.14
CA LYS A 71 2.73 -5.00 10.37
C LYS A 71 1.31 -5.11 9.84
N THR A 72 1.19 -5.57 8.60
CA THR A 72 -0.12 -5.72 7.97
C THR A 72 -0.86 -6.89 8.58
N THR A 73 -2.12 -6.69 8.91
CA THR A 73 -2.96 -7.72 9.50
C THR A 73 -3.59 -8.58 8.41
N SER A 74 -4.30 -9.62 8.80
CA SER A 74 -5.01 -10.43 7.82
C SER A 74 -6.07 -9.60 7.12
N LYS A 75 -6.65 -8.64 7.83
CA LYS A 75 -7.61 -7.74 7.21
C LYS A 75 -6.92 -6.89 6.17
N GLY A 76 -5.67 -6.48 6.45
CA GLY A 76 -4.90 -5.71 5.49
C GLY A 76 -4.57 -6.52 4.24
N VAL A 77 -4.31 -7.81 4.42
CA VAL A 77 -4.05 -8.67 3.27
C VAL A 77 -5.32 -8.77 2.42
N LYS A 78 -6.47 -8.83 3.07
CA LYS A 78 -7.72 -8.89 2.35
C LYS A 78 -7.92 -7.62 1.54
N TYR A 79 -7.55 -6.49 2.09
CA TYR A 79 -7.64 -5.23 1.37
C TYR A 79 -6.80 -5.34 0.09
N LEU A 80 -5.59 -5.90 0.20
CA LEU A 80 -4.72 -6.00 -0.96
C LEU A 80 -5.30 -6.91 -2.03
N GLU A 81 -5.92 -8.00 -1.61
CA GLU A 81 -6.53 -8.90 -2.56
C GLU A 81 -7.69 -8.22 -3.29
N ASN A 82 -8.51 -7.49 -2.55
CA ASN A 82 -9.62 -6.79 -3.15
C ASN A 82 -9.14 -5.66 -4.05
N TYR A 83 -8.07 -5.01 -3.66
CA TYR A 83 -7.50 -3.94 -4.46
C TYR A 83 -7.04 -4.48 -5.81
N GLU A 84 -6.42 -5.65 -5.79
CA GLU A 84 -5.96 -6.25 -7.03
C GLU A 84 -7.15 -6.59 -7.92
N GLU A 85 -8.20 -7.12 -7.35
CA GLU A 85 -9.37 -7.44 -8.13
C GLU A 85 -9.98 -6.23 -8.79
N ILE A 86 -10.12 -5.16 -8.05
CA ILE A 86 -10.66 -3.93 -8.59
C ILE A 86 -9.75 -3.38 -9.67
N SER A 87 -8.46 -3.39 -9.43
CA SER A 87 -7.50 -2.88 -10.40
C SER A 87 -7.58 -3.65 -11.70
N ASN A 88 -7.73 -4.96 -11.60
CA ASN A 88 -7.82 -5.77 -12.81
C ASN A 88 -9.10 -5.49 -13.59
N LEU A 89 -10.18 -5.21 -12.89
CA LEU A 89 -11.41 -4.90 -13.57
C LEU A 89 -11.32 -3.59 -14.34
N LEU A 90 -10.53 -2.67 -13.84
CA LEU A 90 -10.42 -1.38 -14.49
C LEU A 90 -9.33 -1.33 -15.56
N ARG A 91 -8.47 -2.35 -15.58
CA ARG A 91 -7.40 -2.34 -16.52
C ARG A 91 -7.89 -2.70 -17.90
N LYS A 92 -7.43 -1.99 -18.91
CA LYS A 92 -7.82 -2.25 -20.18
C LYS A 92 -7.07 -3.32 -20.71
N GLY A 93 -7.34 -4.12 -21.33
CA GLY A 93 -6.53 -5.06 -21.90
C GLY A 93 -6.75 -6.38 -21.53
N LYS A 94 -6.07 -7.26 -21.95
CA LYS A 94 -6.24 -8.51 -21.70
C LYS A 94 -5.95 -9.03 -20.51
N GLY A 95 -6.20 -8.77 -19.59
CA GLY A 95 -6.03 -9.43 -18.43
C GLY A 95 -4.65 -9.67 -18.12
N ASN A 96 -3.88 -8.76 -18.25
CA ASN A 96 -2.59 -8.92 -17.90
C ASN A 96 -2.38 -9.11 -16.48
N PRO A 97 -1.43 -9.80 -16.08
CA PRO A 97 -1.13 -10.04 -14.70
C PRO A 97 -0.72 -8.76 -14.05
N VAL A 98 -0.63 -8.78 -12.79
CA VAL A 98 -0.24 -7.65 -12.03
C VAL A 98 1.14 -7.19 -12.43
N LYS A 99 1.34 -5.91 -12.60
CA LYS A 99 2.63 -5.41 -12.97
C LYS A 99 3.57 -5.30 -11.83
N ALA A 100 4.83 -5.29 -12.12
CA ALA A 100 5.84 -5.24 -11.09
C ALA A 100 5.71 -4.08 -10.14
N ASN A 101 5.19 -2.98 -10.58
CA ASN A 101 5.08 -1.84 -9.71
C ASN A 101 3.74 -1.81 -8.99
N SER A 102 2.96 -2.85 -9.08
CA SER A 102 1.70 -2.92 -8.39
C SER A 102 1.95 -3.42 -6.98
N PRO A 103 1.30 -2.87 -5.99
CA PRO A 103 1.50 -3.34 -4.62
C PRO A 103 1.19 -4.82 -4.46
N ILE A 104 0.17 -5.30 -5.14
CA ILE A 104 -0.20 -6.67 -4.99
C ILE A 104 0.82 -7.60 -5.61
N PHE A 105 1.54 -7.12 -6.61
CA PHE A 105 2.58 -7.89 -7.23
C PHE A 105 3.64 -8.23 -6.21
N TRP A 106 4.00 -7.25 -5.36
CA TRP A 106 5.00 -7.47 -4.36
C TRP A 106 4.53 -8.49 -3.33
N LEU A 107 3.27 -8.45 -3.01
CA LEU A 107 2.71 -9.36 -2.07
C LEU A 107 2.81 -10.78 -2.59
N ARG A 108 2.49 -11.00 -3.84
CA ARG A 108 2.54 -12.32 -4.39
C ARG A 108 3.91 -12.86 -4.58
N ARG A 109 4.84 -12.01 -4.81
CA ARG A 109 6.19 -12.47 -4.98
C ARG A 109 6.81 -12.96 -3.73
N THR A 110 6.33 -12.58 -2.62
CA THR A 110 6.94 -12.96 -1.38
C THR A 110 6.63 -14.38 -1.08
N PRO A 111 7.58 -15.17 -0.86
CA PRO A 111 7.36 -16.60 -0.58
C PRO A 111 6.62 -16.82 0.71
#